data_dcbe7a050a3a1b6db4164e7502a56eda
#
_entry.id   dcbe7a050a3a1b6db4164e7502a56eda
#
_cell.length_a   1.000
_cell.length_b   1.000
_cell.length_c   1.000
_cell.angle_alpha   90.00
_cell.angle_beta   90.00
_cell.angle_gamma   90.00
#
_symmetry.space_group_name_H-M   'P 1'
#
loop_
_entity.id
_entity.type
_entity.pdbx_description
1 polymer ?
#
loop_
_entity_poly.entity_id
_entity_poly.type
_entity_poly.pdbx_seq_one_letter_code
_entity_poly.pdbx_strand_id
1 'polypeptide(L)'
;MRLKDNTNPFIHVNPPYQLMVIHSSKLVYPRELYQRGVERKRVELIAAHFNEYVANEPKVSFRNGQFIVTDGQHTIEGRILRNGGKDLPILCKVYTGMTVEQEALLFAEQNGFSAPLTAGIRLRAKVVGGDAISKAFLAATNRVGLSLNYDSQQLTDYRIGCVGTAVKLYNQMGEKIYCEALRLIVAAWEGKPDSFRASVLRGMMHFVELYHGEFSEERLLRALRSIHPVDIYRIGQDDPAKLRGWKKYVFPIYTAYNGKCRKDALPMKF
;
A
#
# COMPACT_ATOMS: atom_id res chain seq x y z
N MET A 1 19.03 24.03 -14.98
CA MET A 1 18.11 22.96 -14.48
C MET A 1 17.04 23.67 -13.64
N ARG A 2 15.85 23.91 -14.20
CA ARG A 2 14.73 24.52 -13.47
C ARG A 2 14.21 23.49 -12.49
N LEU A 3 14.33 23.76 -11.19
CA LEU A 3 13.62 23.04 -10.17
C LEU A 3 12.13 23.15 -10.51
N LYS A 4 11.47 22.03 -10.79
CA LYS A 4 10.01 22.00 -10.94
C LYS A 4 9.44 22.48 -9.62
N ASP A 5 8.50 23.42 -9.67
CA ASP A 5 7.74 23.87 -8.50
C ASP A 5 7.20 22.64 -7.78
N ASN A 6 7.88 22.32 -6.70
CA ASN A 6 7.46 21.23 -5.83
C ASN A 6 6.36 21.82 -4.97
N THR A 7 5.11 21.47 -5.27
CA THR A 7 3.93 21.91 -4.53
C THR A 7 3.84 21.27 -3.13
N ASN A 8 4.98 20.95 -2.53
CA ASN A 8 5.05 20.49 -1.15
C ASN A 8 4.61 21.65 -0.23
N PRO A 9 3.48 21.53 0.47
CA PRO A 9 2.99 22.60 1.36
C PRO A 9 3.97 22.96 2.48
N PHE A 10 4.99 22.13 2.73
CA PHE A 10 6.03 22.40 3.73
C PHE A 10 7.20 23.28 3.22
N ILE A 11 7.32 23.53 1.92
CA ILE A 11 8.38 24.37 1.38
C ILE A 11 8.18 25.85 1.76
N HIS A 12 6.93 26.28 1.93
CA HIS A 12 6.58 27.68 2.23
C HIS A 12 6.12 27.91 3.66
N VAL A 13 5.92 26.85 4.43
CA VAL A 13 5.50 26.93 5.83
C VAL A 13 6.51 26.20 6.66
N ASN A 14 7.42 26.96 7.28
CA ASN A 14 8.25 26.46 8.35
C ASN A 14 7.45 26.63 9.64
N PRO A 15 6.58 25.67 10.02
CA PRO A 15 5.73 25.85 11.18
C PRO A 15 6.63 26.01 12.40
N PRO A 16 6.44 27.03 13.24
CA PRO A 16 7.20 27.20 14.44
C PRO A 16 7.02 25.98 15.31
N TYR A 17 8.11 25.39 15.79
CA TYR A 17 8.05 24.32 16.77
C TYR A 17 8.57 24.78 18.12
N GLN A 18 8.08 24.19 19.19
CA GLN A 18 8.54 24.37 20.54
C GLN A 18 8.96 23.03 21.14
N LEU A 19 9.98 23.05 22.00
CA LEU A 19 10.30 21.90 22.84
C LEU A 19 9.41 21.94 24.07
N MET A 20 8.61 20.90 24.26
CA MET A 20 7.66 20.79 25.39
C MET A 20 7.78 19.41 26.03
N VAL A 21 7.73 19.40 27.36
CA VAL A 21 7.60 18.17 28.12
C VAL A 21 6.12 17.80 28.21
N ILE A 22 5.77 16.65 27.67
CA ILE A 22 4.38 16.16 27.61
C ILE A 22 4.33 14.79 28.28
N HIS A 23 3.35 14.59 29.15
CA HIS A 23 3.09 13.28 29.74
C HIS A 23 2.62 12.29 28.67
N SER A 24 3.16 11.08 28.69
CA SER A 24 2.86 10.06 27.68
C SER A 24 1.37 9.73 27.57
N SER A 25 0.63 9.85 28.66
CA SER A 25 -0.84 9.68 28.70
C SER A 25 -1.62 10.70 27.89
N LYS A 26 -1.02 11.85 27.56
CA LYS A 26 -1.63 12.91 26.75
C LYS A 26 -1.31 12.80 25.24
N LEU A 27 -0.46 11.86 24.88
CA LEU A 27 -0.04 11.66 23.50
C LEU A 27 -1.03 10.77 22.75
N VAL A 28 -1.55 11.24 21.61
CA VAL A 28 -2.55 10.57 20.78
C VAL A 28 -1.91 10.04 19.51
N TYR A 29 -2.21 8.79 19.16
CA TYR A 29 -1.72 8.17 17.93
C TYR A 29 -2.85 8.08 16.90
N PRO A 30 -2.76 8.73 15.71
CA PRO A 30 -3.80 8.71 14.69
C PRO A 30 -3.75 7.43 13.85
N ARG A 31 -3.88 6.27 14.49
CA ARG A 31 -3.73 4.94 13.88
C ARG A 31 -4.75 4.65 12.80
N GLU A 32 -5.97 5.16 12.97
CA GLU A 32 -7.05 4.94 12.01
C GLU A 32 -6.98 5.87 10.80
N LEU A 33 -6.21 6.95 10.88
CA LEU A 33 -6.07 7.91 9.80
C LEU A 33 -4.92 7.57 8.85
N TYR A 34 -3.68 7.61 9.36
CA TYR A 34 -2.51 7.46 8.50
C TYR A 34 -1.34 6.70 9.16
N GLN A 35 -1.31 6.52 10.48
CA GLN A 35 -0.23 5.79 11.15
C GLN A 35 -0.43 4.28 11.10
N ARG A 36 0.68 3.56 11.18
CA ARG A 36 0.69 2.10 11.34
C ARG A 36 0.52 1.70 12.82
N GLY A 37 0.15 0.44 13.05
CA GLY A 37 0.17 -0.14 14.38
C GLY A 37 1.58 -0.22 14.98
N VAL A 38 1.65 -0.38 16.30
CA VAL A 38 2.92 -0.56 17.03
C VAL A 38 3.45 -1.98 16.80
N GLU A 39 4.69 -2.09 16.37
CA GLU A 39 5.38 -3.38 16.26
C GLU A 39 6.02 -3.73 17.62
N ARG A 40 5.41 -4.69 18.34
CA ARG A 40 5.80 -5.04 19.71
C ARG A 40 7.26 -5.44 19.85
N LYS A 41 7.79 -6.27 18.94
CA LYS A 41 9.20 -6.67 18.95
C LYS A 41 10.16 -5.49 18.85
N ARG A 42 9.80 -4.47 18.07
CA ARG A 42 10.59 -3.24 17.95
C ARG A 42 10.54 -2.41 19.23
N VAL A 43 9.38 -2.33 19.87
CA VAL A 43 9.23 -1.65 21.16
C VAL A 43 10.08 -2.32 22.23
N GLU A 44 10.03 -3.66 22.35
CA GLU A 44 10.83 -4.46 23.28
C GLU A 44 12.34 -4.25 23.05
N LEU A 45 12.77 -4.25 21.79
CA LEU A 45 14.17 -3.99 21.44
C LEU A 45 14.61 -2.58 21.83
N ILE A 46 13.79 -1.57 21.56
CA ILE A 46 14.06 -0.19 21.98
C ILE A 46 14.11 -0.09 23.50
N ALA A 47 13.16 -0.67 24.22
CA ALA A 47 13.14 -0.63 25.67
C ALA A 47 14.39 -1.27 26.30
N ALA A 48 14.86 -2.39 25.75
CA ALA A 48 16.04 -3.10 26.22
C ALA A 48 17.35 -2.33 25.99
N HIS A 49 17.45 -1.59 24.89
CA HIS A 49 18.67 -0.86 24.50
C HIS A 49 18.51 0.65 24.50
N PHE A 50 17.51 1.17 25.19
CA PHE A 50 17.18 2.59 25.19
C PHE A 50 18.35 3.45 25.69
N ASN A 51 18.72 4.44 24.88
CA ASN A 51 19.77 5.40 25.21
C ASN A 51 19.24 6.81 24.92
N GLU A 52 19.12 7.62 25.98
CA GLU A 52 18.66 9.02 25.90
C GLU A 52 19.53 9.89 24.98
N TYR A 53 20.83 9.61 24.90
CA TYR A 53 21.76 10.39 24.05
C TYR A 53 21.61 10.11 22.55
N VAL A 54 20.93 9.01 22.20
CA VAL A 54 20.74 8.58 20.81
C VAL A 54 19.29 8.76 20.37
N ALA A 55 18.39 8.82 21.34
CA ALA A 55 16.95 8.94 21.07
C ALA A 55 16.60 10.36 20.59
N ASN A 56 15.96 10.45 19.43
CA ASN A 56 15.39 11.71 18.95
C ASN A 56 14.13 12.07 19.73
N GLU A 57 13.87 13.39 19.84
CA GLU A 57 12.60 13.89 20.39
C GLU A 57 11.45 13.48 19.48
N PRO A 58 10.37 12.88 20.01
CA PRO A 58 9.17 12.62 19.25
C PRO A 58 8.59 13.90 18.64
N LYS A 59 8.08 13.80 17.42
CA LYS A 59 7.41 14.91 16.75
C LYS A 59 5.91 14.83 16.98
N VAL A 60 5.34 15.93 17.40
CA VAL A 60 3.95 16.03 17.83
C VAL A 60 3.29 17.24 17.16
N SER A 61 2.11 17.06 16.62
CA SER A 61 1.24 18.16 16.18
C SER A 61 0.25 18.49 17.27
N PHE A 62 0.15 19.77 17.62
CA PHE A 62 -0.89 20.26 18.53
C PHE A 62 -2.06 20.81 17.72
N ARG A 63 -3.18 20.09 17.73
CA ARG A 63 -4.39 20.42 16.99
C ARG A 63 -5.64 20.08 17.79
N ASN A 64 -6.61 20.98 17.80
CA ASN A 64 -7.89 20.78 18.51
C ASN A 64 -7.72 20.38 19.99
N GLY A 65 -6.75 20.96 20.67
CA GLY A 65 -6.47 20.65 22.08
C GLY A 65 -5.78 19.30 22.33
N GLN A 66 -5.34 18.59 21.29
CA GLN A 66 -4.72 17.28 21.39
C GLN A 66 -3.27 17.30 20.91
N PHE A 67 -2.43 16.48 21.54
CA PHE A 67 -1.05 16.24 21.17
C PHE A 67 -0.95 14.99 20.29
N ILE A 68 -0.93 15.16 18.99
CA ILE A 68 -0.98 14.09 17.99
C ILE A 68 0.43 13.72 17.58
N VAL A 69 0.86 12.50 17.87
CA VAL A 69 2.19 12.00 17.50
C VAL A 69 2.28 11.79 16.00
N THR A 70 3.20 12.49 15.34
CA THR A 70 3.48 12.31 13.90
C THR A 70 4.71 11.43 13.66
N ASP A 71 5.67 11.40 14.60
CA ASP A 71 6.83 10.52 14.55
C ASP A 71 7.33 10.16 15.96
N GLY A 72 8.01 9.02 16.09
CA GLY A 72 8.59 8.56 17.37
C GLY A 72 7.70 7.62 18.19
N GLN A 73 6.58 7.12 17.66
CA GLN A 73 5.65 6.24 18.35
C GLN A 73 6.34 5.05 19.05
N HIS A 74 7.23 4.32 18.34
CA HIS A 74 7.94 3.18 18.94
C HIS A 74 8.91 3.61 20.06
N THR A 75 9.49 4.78 19.94
CA THR A 75 10.38 5.35 20.98
C THR A 75 9.59 5.71 22.23
N ILE A 76 8.41 6.31 22.08
CA ILE A 76 7.50 6.61 23.19
C ILE A 76 7.08 5.32 23.90
N GLU A 77 6.59 4.33 23.15
CA GLU A 77 6.16 3.04 23.69
C GLU A 77 7.32 2.29 24.37
N GLY A 78 8.53 2.36 23.78
CA GLY A 78 9.74 1.80 24.40
C GLY A 78 10.09 2.46 25.74
N ARG A 79 9.96 3.78 25.85
CA ARG A 79 10.13 4.51 27.11
C ARG A 79 9.09 4.11 28.15
N ILE A 80 7.80 4.01 27.75
CA ILE A 80 6.72 3.57 28.63
C ILE A 80 6.98 2.15 29.13
N LEU A 81 7.34 1.22 28.23
CA LEU A 81 7.65 -0.16 28.60
C LEU A 81 8.82 -0.23 29.59
N ARG A 82 9.90 0.52 29.34
CA ARG A 82 11.05 0.62 30.25
C ARG A 82 10.68 1.20 31.62
N ASN A 83 9.69 2.11 31.69
CA ASN A 83 9.16 2.69 32.92
C ASN A 83 8.10 1.79 33.61
N GLY A 84 8.05 0.51 33.26
CA GLY A 84 7.10 -0.44 33.84
C GLY A 84 5.66 -0.21 33.46
N GLY A 85 5.42 0.37 32.28
CA GLY A 85 4.07 0.69 31.76
C GLY A 85 3.42 1.93 32.37
N LYS A 86 4.16 2.67 33.20
CA LYS A 86 3.66 3.88 33.88
C LYS A 86 3.83 5.12 33.01
N ASP A 87 2.92 6.08 33.23
CA ASP A 87 3.01 7.41 32.63
C ASP A 87 4.33 8.11 32.98
N LEU A 88 4.91 8.82 32.00
CA LEU A 88 6.17 9.54 32.18
C LEU A 88 6.21 10.82 31.35
N PRO A 89 6.95 11.85 31.78
CA PRO A 89 7.20 13.05 31.00
C PRO A 89 8.17 12.74 29.87
N ILE A 90 7.83 13.20 28.66
CA ILE A 90 8.64 13.02 27.44
C ILE A 90 8.86 14.38 26.79
N LEU A 91 10.13 14.72 26.52
CA LEU A 91 10.47 15.91 25.75
C LEU A 91 10.07 15.66 24.29
N CYS A 92 9.21 16.53 23.75
CA CYS A 92 8.67 16.43 22.41
C CYS A 92 8.93 17.72 21.62
N LYS A 93 9.12 17.57 20.31
CA LYS A 93 9.11 18.66 19.37
C LYS A 93 7.67 18.90 18.89
N VAL A 94 7.06 20.00 19.35
CA VAL A 94 5.65 20.32 19.11
C VAL A 94 5.50 21.32 18.00
N TYR A 95 4.72 20.96 16.99
CA TYR A 95 4.32 21.81 15.86
C TYR A 95 2.88 22.26 16.07
N THR A 96 2.58 23.52 15.78
CA THR A 96 1.24 24.10 15.87
C THR A 96 0.74 24.53 14.49
N GLY A 97 -0.57 24.52 14.29
CA GLY A 97 -1.20 25.02 13.06
C GLY A 97 -1.15 24.05 11.87
N MET A 98 -0.80 22.78 12.09
CA MET A 98 -0.83 21.75 11.04
C MET A 98 -2.27 21.25 10.82
N THR A 99 -2.60 21.00 9.53
CA THR A 99 -3.82 20.26 9.16
C THR A 99 -3.58 18.74 9.20
N VAL A 100 -4.66 17.95 9.16
CA VAL A 100 -4.56 16.48 9.09
C VAL A 100 -3.80 16.02 7.85
N GLU A 101 -4.01 16.70 6.72
CA GLU A 101 -3.34 16.42 5.46
C GLU A 101 -1.83 16.67 5.56
N GLN A 102 -1.44 17.77 6.22
CA GLN A 102 -0.04 18.11 6.44
C GLN A 102 0.63 17.10 7.39
N GLU A 103 -0.05 16.70 8.47
CA GLU A 103 0.43 15.63 9.38
C GLU A 103 0.67 14.32 8.61
N ALA A 104 -0.28 13.92 7.75
CA ALA A 104 -0.19 12.69 6.96
C ALA A 104 0.96 12.73 5.93
N LEU A 105 1.16 13.87 5.27
CA LEU A 105 2.27 14.07 4.35
C LEU A 105 3.63 14.04 5.07
N LEU A 106 3.74 14.74 6.20
CA LEU A 106 4.95 14.76 7.01
C LEU A 106 5.31 13.33 7.49
N PHE A 107 4.32 12.58 7.96
CA PHE A 107 4.50 11.18 8.34
C PHE A 107 5.02 10.33 7.17
N ALA A 108 4.47 10.50 5.97
CA ALA A 108 4.88 9.75 4.79
C ALA A 108 6.32 10.07 4.37
N GLU A 109 6.73 11.34 4.43
CA GLU A 109 8.06 11.80 4.05
C GLU A 109 9.13 11.35 5.05
N GLN A 110 8.93 11.55 6.34
CA GLN A 110 9.89 11.19 7.38
C GLN A 110 10.22 9.69 7.39
N ASN A 111 9.20 8.85 7.23
CA ASN A 111 9.39 7.41 7.20
C ASN A 111 10.01 6.90 5.89
N GLY A 112 10.04 7.73 4.84
CA GLY A 112 10.73 7.42 3.58
C GLY A 112 12.26 7.34 3.71
N PHE A 113 12.82 8.01 4.71
CA PHE A 113 14.29 8.10 4.91
C PHE A 113 14.83 7.15 6.00
N SER A 114 14.04 6.76 6.99
CA SER A 114 14.55 6.01 8.15
C SER A 114 14.08 4.56 8.25
N ALA A 115 12.87 4.25 7.83
CA ALA A 115 12.37 2.88 7.67
C ALA A 115 11.29 2.90 6.59
N PRO A 116 11.50 2.27 5.44
CA PRO A 116 10.56 2.36 4.32
C PRO A 116 9.16 1.93 4.76
N LEU A 117 8.20 2.83 4.62
CA LEU A 117 6.80 2.48 4.80
C LEU A 117 6.42 1.40 3.79
N THR A 118 5.58 0.45 4.20
CA THR A 118 4.94 -0.45 3.25
C THR A 118 4.16 0.36 2.20
N ALA A 119 4.01 -0.20 1.01
CA ALA A 119 3.26 0.49 -0.05
C ALA A 119 1.81 0.81 0.37
N GLY A 120 1.19 -0.07 1.19
CA GLY A 120 -0.15 0.15 1.74
C GLY A 120 -0.21 1.36 2.66
N ILE A 121 0.67 1.44 3.65
CA ILE A 121 0.73 2.56 4.60
C ILE A 121 1.01 3.89 3.88
N ARG A 122 1.95 3.86 2.92
CA ARG A 122 2.26 5.04 2.10
C ARG A 122 1.05 5.51 1.29
N LEU A 123 0.32 4.58 0.68
CA LEU A 123 -0.89 4.91 -0.06
C LEU A 123 -1.95 5.52 0.86
N ARG A 124 -2.19 4.92 2.03
CA ARG A 124 -3.16 5.42 3.02
C ARG A 124 -2.83 6.86 3.43
N ALA A 125 -1.57 7.15 3.76
CA ALA A 125 -1.13 8.49 4.10
C ALA A 125 -1.34 9.49 2.94
N LYS A 126 -1.04 9.08 1.69
CA LYS A 126 -1.28 9.92 0.50
C LYS A 126 -2.75 10.19 0.26
N VAL A 127 -3.62 9.20 0.45
CA VAL A 127 -5.09 9.38 0.31
C VAL A 127 -5.59 10.40 1.33
N VAL A 128 -5.19 10.28 2.60
CA VAL A 128 -5.52 11.23 3.67
C VAL A 128 -4.94 12.62 3.36
N GLY A 129 -3.69 12.66 2.87
CA GLY A 129 -3.02 13.89 2.46
C GLY A 129 -3.54 14.53 1.17
N GLY A 130 -4.65 14.04 0.62
CA GLY A 130 -5.32 14.67 -0.52
C GLY A 130 -4.75 14.36 -1.90
N ASP A 131 -3.76 13.44 -2.01
CA ASP A 131 -3.15 13.09 -3.31
C ASP A 131 -4.19 12.57 -4.31
N ALA A 132 -4.38 13.28 -5.41
CA ALA A 132 -5.43 13.05 -6.39
C ALA A 132 -5.31 11.67 -7.06
N ILE A 133 -4.10 11.23 -7.38
CA ILE A 133 -3.83 9.95 -8.05
C ILE A 133 -4.17 8.80 -7.09
N SER A 134 -3.75 8.91 -5.84
CA SER A 134 -4.04 7.90 -4.81
C SER A 134 -5.53 7.79 -4.50
N LYS A 135 -6.25 8.92 -4.48
CA LYS A 135 -7.72 8.96 -4.33
C LYS A 135 -8.42 8.30 -5.53
N ALA A 136 -7.98 8.60 -6.75
CA ALA A 136 -8.54 8.00 -7.97
C ALA A 136 -8.32 6.49 -8.00
N PHE A 137 -7.12 6.01 -7.67
CA PHE A 137 -6.81 4.59 -7.55
C PHE A 137 -7.72 3.88 -6.52
N LEU A 138 -7.90 4.48 -5.33
CA LEU A 138 -8.77 3.92 -4.30
C LEU A 138 -10.23 3.88 -4.77
N ALA A 139 -10.72 4.96 -5.40
CA ALA A 139 -12.07 5.04 -5.94
C ALA A 139 -12.30 3.98 -7.04
N ALA A 140 -11.32 3.77 -7.95
CA ALA A 140 -11.37 2.75 -8.98
C ALA A 140 -11.44 1.33 -8.38
N THR A 141 -10.64 1.06 -7.33
CA THR A 141 -10.66 -0.23 -6.62
C THR A 141 -12.01 -0.48 -5.94
N ASN A 142 -12.54 0.51 -5.25
CA ASN A 142 -13.83 0.41 -4.57
C ASN A 142 -15.00 0.24 -5.55
N ARG A 143 -14.94 0.86 -6.72
CA ARG A 143 -15.98 0.76 -7.77
C ARG A 143 -16.19 -0.66 -8.27
N VAL A 144 -15.15 -1.49 -8.25
CA VAL A 144 -15.26 -2.92 -8.62
C VAL A 144 -15.56 -3.83 -7.43
N GLY A 145 -15.99 -3.25 -6.30
CA GLY A 145 -16.38 -4.00 -5.09
C GLY A 145 -15.21 -4.54 -4.27
N LEU A 146 -14.00 -4.03 -4.49
CA LEU A 146 -12.80 -4.47 -3.79
C LEU A 146 -12.33 -3.43 -2.77
N SER A 147 -11.65 -3.90 -1.74
CA SER A 147 -10.96 -3.07 -0.76
C SER A 147 -9.46 -3.37 -0.70
N LEU A 148 -8.71 -2.52 -0.02
CA LEU A 148 -7.26 -2.68 0.14
C LEU A 148 -6.93 -3.15 1.56
N ASN A 149 -5.95 -4.03 1.66
CA ASN A 149 -5.38 -4.41 2.94
C ASN A 149 -4.08 -3.62 3.15
N TYR A 150 -4.12 -2.61 4.01
CA TYR A 150 -2.98 -1.71 4.23
C TYR A 150 -1.93 -2.26 5.20
N ASP A 151 -2.36 -2.99 6.23
CA ASP A 151 -1.55 -3.28 7.40
C ASP A 151 -1.30 -4.77 7.64
N SER A 152 -2.16 -5.65 7.10
CA SER A 152 -2.13 -7.07 7.39
C SER A 152 -1.61 -7.88 6.21
N GLN A 153 -0.82 -8.89 6.49
CA GLN A 153 -0.48 -9.93 5.52
C GLN A 153 -1.58 -10.99 5.39
N GLN A 154 -2.62 -10.90 6.21
CA GLN A 154 -3.72 -11.85 6.19
C GLN A 154 -4.55 -11.65 4.93
N LEU A 155 -4.63 -12.69 4.13
CA LEU A 155 -5.44 -12.72 2.92
C LEU A 155 -6.92 -12.89 3.31
N THR A 156 -7.77 -12.03 2.78
CA THR A 156 -9.23 -12.07 3.00
C THR A 156 -9.96 -11.89 1.68
N ASP A 157 -11.21 -12.38 1.62
CA ASP A 157 -12.05 -12.26 0.43
C ASP A 157 -12.25 -10.79 0.05
N TYR A 158 -12.31 -10.50 -1.25
CA TYR A 158 -12.53 -9.18 -1.83
C TYR A 158 -11.50 -8.10 -1.40
N ARG A 159 -10.28 -8.51 -0.99
CA ARG A 159 -9.23 -7.58 -0.58
C ARG A 159 -7.92 -7.80 -1.32
N ILE A 160 -7.33 -6.71 -1.77
CA ILE A 160 -6.02 -6.70 -2.41
C ILE A 160 -4.95 -6.45 -1.35
N GLY A 161 -4.13 -7.46 -1.06
CA GLY A 161 -3.00 -7.35 -0.12
C GLY A 161 -1.71 -6.84 -0.77
N CYS A 162 -1.49 -7.11 -2.06
CA CYS A 162 -0.30 -6.64 -2.78
C CYS A 162 -0.46 -5.21 -3.32
N VAL A 163 -0.78 -4.27 -2.40
CA VAL A 163 -1.11 -2.86 -2.71
C VAL A 163 -0.07 -2.20 -3.62
N GLY A 164 1.22 -2.40 -3.34
CA GLY A 164 2.29 -1.81 -4.17
C GLY A 164 2.26 -2.27 -5.63
N THR A 165 1.93 -3.54 -5.87
CA THR A 165 1.77 -4.06 -7.24
C THR A 165 0.53 -3.46 -7.89
N ALA A 166 -0.60 -3.39 -7.18
CA ALA A 166 -1.84 -2.84 -7.69
C ALA A 166 -1.70 -1.35 -8.09
N VAL A 167 -1.11 -0.53 -7.21
CA VAL A 167 -0.82 0.89 -7.50
C VAL A 167 0.07 1.04 -8.73
N LYS A 168 1.14 0.24 -8.82
CA LYS A 168 2.06 0.28 -9.97
C LYS A 168 1.33 -0.03 -11.27
N LEU A 169 0.52 -1.08 -11.29
CA LEU A 169 -0.24 -1.50 -12.49
C LEU A 169 -1.30 -0.46 -12.87
N TYR A 170 -2.02 0.11 -11.91
CA TYR A 170 -2.96 1.20 -12.15
C TYR A 170 -2.29 2.40 -12.82
N ASN A 171 -1.13 2.82 -12.30
CA ASN A 171 -0.40 3.97 -12.85
C ASN A 171 0.19 3.69 -14.25
N GLN A 172 0.50 2.44 -14.56
CA GLN A 172 1.05 2.05 -15.86
C GLN A 172 -0.02 1.90 -16.94
N MET A 173 -1.16 1.32 -16.62
CA MET A 173 -2.17 0.88 -17.59
C MET A 173 -3.42 1.76 -17.60
N GLY A 174 -3.59 2.60 -16.58
CA GLY A 174 -4.77 3.45 -16.44
C GLY A 174 -5.98 2.73 -15.85
N GLU A 175 -6.99 3.54 -15.50
CA GLU A 175 -8.18 3.09 -14.78
C GLU A 175 -8.99 2.05 -15.55
N LYS A 176 -9.14 2.23 -16.86
CA LYS A 176 -9.99 1.36 -17.69
C LYS A 176 -9.52 -0.10 -17.66
N ILE A 177 -8.24 -0.33 -17.98
CA ILE A 177 -7.64 -1.68 -17.99
C ILE A 177 -7.62 -2.25 -16.58
N TYR A 178 -7.29 -1.43 -15.59
CA TYR A 178 -7.26 -1.84 -14.18
C TYR A 178 -8.63 -2.36 -13.70
N CYS A 179 -9.70 -1.58 -13.91
CA CYS A 179 -11.05 -1.97 -13.49
C CYS A 179 -11.55 -3.19 -14.27
N GLU A 180 -11.32 -3.26 -15.58
CA GLU A 180 -11.71 -4.39 -16.42
C GLU A 180 -11.04 -5.69 -15.94
N ALA A 181 -9.73 -5.67 -15.74
CA ALA A 181 -9.01 -6.85 -15.25
C ALA A 181 -9.48 -7.30 -13.86
N LEU A 182 -9.72 -6.37 -12.93
CA LEU A 182 -10.23 -6.70 -11.60
C LEU A 182 -11.65 -7.29 -11.64
N ARG A 183 -12.53 -6.73 -12.48
CA ARG A 183 -13.88 -7.26 -12.70
C ARG A 183 -13.83 -8.71 -13.18
N LEU A 184 -12.96 -9.01 -14.14
CA LEU A 184 -12.77 -10.36 -14.67
C LEU A 184 -12.20 -11.32 -13.60
N ILE A 185 -11.26 -10.86 -12.77
CA ILE A 185 -10.72 -11.63 -11.64
C ILE A 185 -11.85 -12.00 -10.66
N VAL A 186 -12.66 -11.03 -10.27
CA VAL A 186 -13.79 -11.24 -9.37
C VAL A 186 -14.81 -12.22 -9.99
N ALA A 187 -15.15 -12.02 -11.27
CA ALA A 187 -16.11 -12.89 -11.98
C ALA A 187 -15.60 -14.34 -12.15
N ALA A 188 -14.29 -14.53 -12.28
CA ALA A 188 -13.69 -15.85 -12.43
C ALA A 188 -13.58 -16.62 -11.10
N TRP A 189 -13.14 -15.95 -10.02
CA TRP A 189 -12.74 -16.60 -8.76
C TRP A 189 -13.45 -16.06 -7.52
N GLU A 190 -14.58 -15.36 -7.70
CA GLU A 190 -15.50 -14.96 -6.63
C GLU A 190 -14.83 -14.18 -5.49
N GLY A 191 -13.82 -13.36 -5.81
CA GLY A 191 -13.14 -12.55 -4.83
C GLY A 191 -12.25 -13.31 -3.84
N LYS A 192 -11.94 -14.58 -4.10
CA LYS A 192 -11.09 -15.41 -3.23
C LYS A 192 -9.67 -14.79 -3.09
N PRO A 193 -9.03 -14.92 -1.91
CA PRO A 193 -7.79 -14.22 -1.61
C PRO A 193 -6.65 -14.52 -2.58
N ASP A 194 -6.52 -15.77 -3.01
CA ASP A 194 -5.47 -16.18 -3.94
C ASP A 194 -5.58 -15.54 -5.32
N SER A 195 -6.78 -15.11 -5.71
CA SER A 195 -7.00 -14.41 -6.98
C SER A 195 -6.40 -12.99 -7.04
N PHE A 196 -6.05 -12.42 -5.87
CA PHE A 196 -5.42 -11.12 -5.77
C PHE A 196 -3.91 -11.17 -5.50
N ARG A 197 -3.27 -12.29 -5.74
CA ARG A 197 -1.80 -12.40 -5.70
C ARG A 197 -1.17 -11.52 -6.77
N ALA A 198 0.02 -11.00 -6.49
CA ALA A 198 0.74 -10.12 -7.42
C ALA A 198 0.98 -10.75 -8.81
N SER A 199 1.14 -12.06 -8.88
CA SER A 199 1.27 -12.83 -10.13
C SER A 199 -0.02 -12.76 -10.96
N VAL A 200 -1.16 -12.98 -10.32
CA VAL A 200 -2.48 -12.93 -10.97
C VAL A 200 -2.78 -11.52 -11.47
N LEU A 201 -2.59 -10.50 -10.63
CA LEU A 201 -2.79 -9.10 -11.03
C LEU A 201 -1.93 -8.73 -12.25
N ARG A 202 -0.64 -9.09 -12.23
CA ARG A 202 0.27 -8.84 -13.36
C ARG A 202 -0.18 -9.58 -14.62
N GLY A 203 -0.51 -10.87 -14.48
CA GLY A 203 -0.95 -11.69 -15.61
C GLY A 203 -2.22 -11.15 -16.24
N MET A 204 -3.25 -10.93 -15.43
CA MET A 204 -4.56 -10.47 -15.92
C MET A 204 -4.52 -9.07 -16.52
N MET A 205 -3.84 -8.13 -15.87
CA MET A 205 -3.79 -6.76 -16.38
C MET A 205 -3.03 -6.66 -17.70
N HIS A 206 -1.90 -7.33 -17.82
CA HIS A 206 -1.19 -7.38 -19.11
C HIS A 206 -1.94 -8.19 -20.17
N PHE A 207 -2.68 -9.24 -19.79
CA PHE A 207 -3.53 -9.96 -20.73
C PHE A 207 -4.62 -9.03 -21.30
N VAL A 208 -5.33 -8.32 -20.41
CA VAL A 208 -6.38 -7.38 -20.83
C VAL A 208 -5.79 -6.24 -21.67
N GLU A 209 -4.64 -5.67 -21.29
CA GLU A 209 -3.96 -4.63 -22.06
C GLU A 209 -3.59 -5.09 -23.48
N LEU A 210 -2.99 -6.28 -23.60
CA LEU A 210 -2.52 -6.82 -24.88
C LEU A 210 -3.65 -7.19 -25.83
N TYR A 211 -4.77 -7.68 -25.30
CA TYR A 211 -5.84 -8.25 -26.08
C TYR A 211 -7.17 -7.51 -25.92
N HIS A 212 -7.12 -6.24 -25.50
CA HIS A 212 -8.31 -5.41 -25.34
C HIS A 212 -9.16 -5.38 -26.61
N GLY A 213 -10.43 -5.81 -26.49
CA GLY A 213 -11.36 -5.89 -27.62
C GLY A 213 -11.17 -7.09 -28.56
N GLU A 214 -10.19 -7.98 -28.31
CA GLU A 214 -9.91 -9.14 -29.15
C GLU A 214 -10.34 -10.47 -28.52
N PHE A 215 -10.52 -10.52 -27.20
CA PHE A 215 -10.91 -11.74 -26.50
C PHE A 215 -12.43 -11.80 -26.24
N SER A 216 -12.96 -13.02 -26.25
CA SER A 216 -14.31 -13.28 -25.74
C SER A 216 -14.27 -13.38 -24.22
N GLU A 217 -15.05 -12.55 -23.54
CA GLU A 217 -15.15 -12.58 -22.08
C GLU A 217 -15.63 -13.94 -21.54
N GLU A 218 -16.67 -14.49 -22.17
CA GLU A 218 -17.21 -15.80 -21.76
C GLU A 218 -16.15 -16.91 -21.85
N ARG A 219 -15.39 -16.93 -22.95
CA ARG A 219 -14.29 -17.89 -23.13
C ARG A 219 -13.18 -17.68 -22.12
N LEU A 220 -12.81 -16.42 -21.82
CA LEU A 220 -11.81 -16.10 -20.82
C LEU A 220 -12.24 -16.53 -19.42
N LEU A 221 -13.46 -16.23 -19.01
CA LEU A 221 -13.98 -16.64 -17.71
C LEU A 221 -14.02 -18.16 -17.57
N ARG A 222 -14.43 -18.89 -18.59
CA ARG A 222 -14.39 -20.36 -18.61
C ARG A 222 -12.98 -20.89 -18.46
N ALA A 223 -12.02 -20.31 -19.16
CA ALA A 223 -10.60 -20.66 -19.07
C ALA A 223 -10.02 -20.37 -17.68
N LEU A 224 -10.31 -19.19 -17.12
CA LEU A 224 -9.83 -18.82 -15.79
C LEU A 224 -10.38 -19.72 -14.68
N ARG A 225 -11.67 -20.10 -14.74
CA ARG A 225 -12.29 -21.03 -13.78
C ARG A 225 -11.68 -22.43 -13.82
N SER A 226 -11.05 -22.83 -14.91
CA SER A 226 -10.34 -24.12 -15.02
C SER A 226 -8.92 -24.10 -14.42
N ILE A 227 -8.40 -22.94 -14.00
CA ILE A 227 -7.09 -22.79 -13.43
C ILE A 227 -7.21 -22.26 -11.99
N HIS A 228 -6.51 -22.87 -11.05
CA HIS A 228 -6.42 -22.28 -9.72
C HIS A 228 -5.50 -21.03 -9.77
N PRO A 229 -5.83 -19.90 -9.12
CA PRO A 229 -5.02 -18.66 -9.17
C PRO A 229 -3.54 -18.86 -8.81
N VAL A 230 -3.25 -19.77 -7.88
CA VAL A 230 -1.88 -20.11 -7.46
C VAL A 230 -1.07 -20.73 -8.60
N ASP A 231 -1.73 -21.46 -9.50
CA ASP A 231 -1.05 -22.14 -10.61
C ASP A 231 -0.53 -21.17 -11.66
N ILE A 232 -1.10 -19.96 -11.77
CA ILE A 232 -0.54 -18.88 -12.60
C ILE A 232 0.91 -18.58 -12.19
N TYR A 233 1.20 -18.57 -10.89
CA TYR A 233 2.56 -18.39 -10.40
C TYR A 233 3.41 -19.61 -10.71
N ARG A 234 2.95 -20.82 -10.39
CA ARG A 234 3.71 -22.08 -10.57
C ARG A 234 4.05 -22.32 -12.02
N ILE A 235 3.07 -22.30 -12.91
CA ILE A 235 3.28 -22.49 -14.35
C ILE A 235 4.23 -21.42 -14.90
N GLY A 236 4.08 -20.16 -14.45
CA GLY A 236 4.96 -19.08 -14.89
C GLY A 236 6.42 -19.21 -14.40
N GLN A 237 6.69 -19.96 -13.32
CA GLN A 237 8.06 -20.26 -12.88
C GLN A 237 8.66 -21.45 -13.62
N ASP A 238 7.84 -22.46 -13.92
CA ASP A 238 8.26 -23.72 -14.54
C ASP A 238 8.21 -23.67 -16.08
N ASP A 239 7.93 -22.50 -16.66
CA ASP A 239 7.77 -22.31 -18.11
C ASP A 239 9.05 -22.68 -18.87
N PRO A 240 8.97 -23.65 -19.81
CA PRO A 240 10.09 -24.05 -20.66
C PRO A 240 10.63 -22.92 -21.55
N ALA A 241 9.77 -21.95 -21.91
CA ALA A 241 10.15 -20.80 -22.72
C ALA A 241 10.97 -19.76 -21.95
N LYS A 242 11.16 -19.94 -20.63
CA LYS A 242 11.93 -19.06 -19.73
C LYS A 242 11.55 -17.58 -19.85
N LEU A 243 10.26 -17.29 -19.99
CA LEU A 243 9.74 -15.94 -20.07
C LEU A 243 10.10 -15.15 -18.82
N ARG A 244 10.42 -13.86 -19.01
CA ARG A 244 10.86 -12.99 -17.89
C ARG A 244 9.80 -11.93 -17.56
N GLY A 245 9.88 -11.42 -16.34
CA GLY A 245 9.01 -10.33 -15.88
C GLY A 245 7.54 -10.72 -15.81
N TRP A 246 6.67 -9.86 -16.31
CA TRP A 246 5.23 -10.07 -16.33
C TRP A 246 4.78 -11.12 -17.37
N LYS A 247 5.54 -11.32 -18.46
CA LYS A 247 5.23 -12.27 -19.55
C LYS A 247 4.97 -13.68 -19.03
N LYS A 248 5.75 -14.14 -18.07
CA LYS A 248 5.58 -15.46 -17.43
C LYS A 248 4.24 -15.64 -16.72
N TYR A 249 3.55 -14.56 -16.33
CA TYR A 249 2.24 -14.63 -15.70
C TYR A 249 1.09 -14.46 -16.70
N VAL A 250 1.34 -13.82 -17.84
CA VAL A 250 0.39 -13.76 -18.97
C VAL A 250 0.29 -15.11 -19.65
N PHE A 251 1.40 -15.81 -19.80
CA PHE A 251 1.49 -17.07 -20.54
C PHE A 251 0.50 -18.15 -20.08
N PRO A 252 0.34 -18.46 -18.77
CA PRO A 252 -0.65 -19.42 -18.31
C PRO A 252 -2.08 -19.03 -18.68
N ILE A 253 -2.42 -17.74 -18.58
CA ILE A 253 -3.75 -17.21 -18.93
C ILE A 253 -3.99 -17.34 -20.43
N TYR A 254 -3.01 -16.91 -21.22
CA TYR A 254 -3.01 -17.02 -22.68
C TYR A 254 -3.17 -18.48 -23.16
N THR A 255 -2.42 -19.39 -22.56
CA THR A 255 -2.46 -20.82 -22.90
C THR A 255 -3.82 -21.42 -22.55
N ALA A 256 -4.38 -21.08 -21.38
CA ALA A 256 -5.70 -21.55 -20.99
C ALA A 256 -6.80 -20.99 -21.88
N TYR A 257 -6.73 -19.70 -22.24
CA TYR A 257 -7.68 -19.07 -23.15
C TYR A 257 -7.68 -19.76 -24.52
N ASN A 258 -6.53 -19.99 -25.11
CA ASN A 258 -6.41 -20.63 -26.42
C ASN A 258 -6.77 -22.11 -26.38
N GLY A 259 -6.40 -22.82 -25.29
CA GLY A 259 -6.68 -24.25 -25.13
C GLY A 259 -6.15 -25.06 -26.32
N LYS A 260 -6.91 -26.09 -26.72
CA LYS A 260 -6.64 -26.92 -27.89
C LYS A 260 -7.34 -26.42 -29.18
N CYS A 261 -8.20 -25.43 -29.06
CA CYS A 261 -9.01 -24.92 -30.17
C CYS A 261 -8.24 -23.84 -30.96
N ARG A 262 -8.04 -24.07 -32.25
CA ARG A 262 -7.38 -23.10 -33.16
C ARG A 262 -8.30 -22.00 -33.67
N LYS A 263 -9.62 -22.22 -33.63
CA LYS A 263 -10.61 -21.24 -34.03
C LYS A 263 -10.64 -20.12 -32.99
N ASP A 264 -10.53 -18.89 -33.44
CA ASP A 264 -10.51 -17.68 -32.60
C ASP A 264 -9.41 -17.68 -31.54
N ALA A 265 -8.28 -18.34 -31.84
CA ALA A 265 -7.11 -18.29 -30.98
C ALA A 265 -6.43 -16.93 -31.09
N LEU A 266 -6.05 -16.36 -29.94
CA LEU A 266 -5.30 -15.12 -29.88
C LEU A 266 -3.86 -15.34 -30.37
N PRO A 267 -3.27 -14.42 -31.15
CA PRO A 267 -1.86 -14.47 -31.48
C PRO A 267 -0.99 -14.18 -30.24
N MET A 268 0.22 -14.75 -30.19
CA MET A 268 1.16 -14.43 -29.12
C MET A 268 1.77 -13.04 -29.35
N LYS A 269 1.51 -12.10 -28.43
CA LYS A 269 1.96 -10.69 -28.50
C LYS A 269 3.09 -10.33 -27.52
N PHE A 270 3.74 -11.30 -26.86
CA PHE A 270 4.71 -11.01 -25.79
C PHE A 270 5.91 -11.97 -25.78
#